data_24f8bcb36fe0c9a579e548d7245a78ff
#
_entry.id   24f8bcb36fe0c9a579e548d7245a78ff
#
_cell.length_a   1.000
_cell.length_b   1.000
_cell.length_c   1.000
_cell.angle_alpha   90.00
_cell.angle_beta   90.00
_cell.angle_gamma   90.00
#
_symmetry.space_group_name_H-M   'P 1'
#
loop_
_entity.id
_entity.type
_entity.pdbx_description
1 polymer ?
#
loop_
_entity_poly.entity_id
_entity_poly.type
_entity_poly.pdbx_seq_one_letter_code
_entity_poly.pdbx_strand_id
1 'polypeptide(L)'
;MKANLFNITLSLLVILASCSDNEMNAQTQSTSLEQRVGGQCEGCEAIYENKTPFSKLDWSLTLPGYNDHGPKLHISGTVYKADGKTPAAGTVLYFYHTDRKGIYPEGNETGWGRRHGYIRGWLKTNEKGQYSIKTLKPGAYPSRGAAAHIHCIVKEANLNEYYVGDFLFEDDPLLSAEDKTNTNVPGGNGVLKLQERNGVLYAERNIYLGKHVRDYPVSKT
;
A
#
# COMPACT_ATOMS: atom_id res chain seq x y z
N MET A 1 58.21 -44.32 -54.40
CA MET A 1 57.40 -44.49 -53.21
C MET A 1 57.32 -43.15 -52.52
N LYS A 2 56.21 -42.43 -52.61
CA LYS A 2 55.99 -41.12 -52.01
C LYS A 2 54.87 -41.25 -50.99
N ALA A 3 55.21 -41.00 -49.72
CA ALA A 3 54.22 -41.01 -48.63
C ALA A 3 53.51 -39.65 -48.59
N ASN A 4 52.19 -39.66 -48.65
CA ASN A 4 51.35 -38.47 -48.43
C ASN A 4 51.02 -38.39 -46.94
N LEU A 5 51.46 -37.24 -46.33
CA LEU A 5 51.02 -36.85 -45.01
C LEU A 5 49.66 -36.14 -45.13
N PHE A 6 48.64 -36.70 -44.45
CA PHE A 6 47.31 -36.10 -44.33
C PHE A 6 47.35 -35.19 -43.09
N ASN A 7 47.25 -33.87 -43.29
CA ASN A 7 47.04 -32.90 -42.21
C ASN A 7 45.57 -32.86 -41.86
N ILE A 8 45.23 -33.27 -40.64
CA ILE A 8 43.91 -33.11 -40.05
C ILE A 8 43.93 -31.79 -39.26
N THR A 9 43.29 -30.78 -39.80
CA THR A 9 43.01 -29.52 -39.10
C THR A 9 41.76 -29.73 -38.19
N LEU A 10 41.98 -29.71 -36.88
CA LEU A 10 40.93 -29.75 -35.87
C LEU A 10 40.31 -28.34 -35.72
N SER A 11 39.16 -28.12 -36.32
CA SER A 11 38.39 -26.91 -36.13
C SER A 11 37.72 -26.89 -34.75
N LEU A 12 38.22 -26.04 -33.85
CA LEU A 12 37.62 -25.79 -32.55
C LEU A 12 36.38 -24.91 -32.71
N LEU A 13 35.20 -25.49 -32.59
CA LEU A 13 33.93 -24.77 -32.59
C LEU A 13 33.71 -24.12 -31.24
N VAL A 14 33.94 -22.81 -31.12
CA VAL A 14 33.62 -22.05 -29.92
C VAL A 14 32.12 -21.77 -29.93
N ILE A 15 31.37 -22.48 -29.12
CA ILE A 15 29.96 -22.19 -28.84
C ILE A 15 29.90 -21.03 -27.85
N LEU A 16 29.61 -19.83 -28.35
CA LEU A 16 29.24 -18.70 -27.52
C LEU A 16 27.84 -18.94 -26.94
N ALA A 17 27.78 -19.39 -25.71
CA ALA A 17 26.53 -19.42 -24.96
C ALA A 17 26.15 -17.98 -24.63
N SER A 18 25.18 -17.42 -25.33
CA SER A 18 24.49 -16.20 -24.96
C SER A 18 23.71 -16.46 -23.68
N CYS A 19 24.25 -16.05 -22.54
CA CYS A 19 23.44 -15.87 -21.34
C CYS A 19 22.51 -14.68 -21.60
N SER A 20 21.26 -14.96 -21.92
CA SER A 20 20.20 -13.98 -21.82
C SER A 20 19.92 -13.77 -20.33
N ASP A 21 20.39 -12.67 -19.78
CA ASP A 21 20.02 -12.22 -18.43
C ASP A 21 18.51 -11.95 -18.41
N ASN A 22 17.75 -12.97 -18.04
CA ASN A 22 16.40 -12.78 -17.54
C ASN A 22 16.56 -12.06 -16.20
N GLU A 23 16.50 -10.73 -16.21
CA GLU A 23 16.21 -9.97 -15.01
C GLU A 23 14.80 -10.35 -14.53
N MET A 24 14.72 -11.48 -13.84
CA MET A 24 13.59 -11.75 -12.95
C MET A 24 13.62 -10.68 -11.89
N ASN A 25 12.65 -9.80 -11.96
CA ASN A 25 12.34 -8.74 -11.02
C ASN A 25 11.93 -9.38 -9.67
N ALA A 26 12.88 -10.04 -9.01
CA ALA A 26 12.74 -10.56 -7.68
C ALA A 26 12.75 -9.34 -6.75
N GLN A 27 11.55 -8.87 -6.37
CA GLN A 27 11.40 -8.19 -5.08
C GLN A 27 11.80 -9.22 -4.03
N THR A 28 13.10 -9.30 -3.77
CA THR A 28 13.67 -10.19 -2.78
C THR A 28 13.08 -9.78 -1.45
N GLN A 29 12.18 -10.59 -0.91
CA GLN A 29 11.86 -10.58 0.51
C GLN A 29 13.18 -10.72 1.25
N SER A 30 13.67 -9.62 1.79
CA SER A 30 14.76 -9.63 2.76
C SER A 30 14.20 -10.19 4.07
N THR A 31 14.13 -11.50 4.18
CA THR A 31 13.47 -12.22 5.26
C THR A 31 14.27 -12.27 6.56
N SER A 32 15.45 -11.67 6.62
CA SER A 32 16.35 -11.93 7.77
C SER A 32 16.61 -10.76 8.71
N LEU A 33 16.13 -9.54 8.44
CA LEU A 33 16.43 -8.36 9.25
C LEU A 33 15.23 -7.45 9.55
N GLU A 34 14.02 -7.79 9.11
CA GLU A 34 12.86 -6.97 9.41
C GLU A 34 12.38 -7.22 10.84
N GLN A 35 12.35 -6.17 11.64
CA GLN A 35 11.74 -6.24 12.97
C GLN A 35 10.22 -6.36 12.82
N ARG A 36 9.61 -7.34 13.49
CA ARG A 36 8.16 -7.54 13.46
C ARG A 36 7.46 -6.56 14.39
N VAL A 37 6.44 -5.90 13.85
CA VAL A 37 5.60 -4.92 14.52
C VAL A 37 4.12 -5.12 14.14
N GLY A 38 3.20 -4.47 14.86
CA GLY A 38 1.79 -4.39 14.50
C GLY A 38 0.93 -5.61 14.86
N GLY A 39 1.54 -6.71 15.31
CA GLY A 39 0.81 -7.95 15.62
C GLY A 39 0.36 -8.71 14.37
N GLN A 40 -0.79 -9.41 14.47
CA GLN A 40 -1.35 -10.14 13.33
C GLN A 40 -2.05 -9.16 12.37
N CYS A 41 -1.78 -9.30 11.08
CA CYS A 41 -2.40 -8.50 10.03
C CYS A 41 -2.77 -9.41 8.87
N GLU A 42 -4.04 -9.77 8.77
CA GLU A 42 -4.54 -10.59 7.66
C GLU A 42 -4.60 -9.74 6.38
N GLY A 43 -3.90 -10.18 5.35
CA GLY A 43 -3.90 -9.51 4.05
C GLY A 43 -2.95 -8.33 3.92
N CYS A 44 -2.13 -8.05 4.92
CA CYS A 44 -1.09 -7.03 4.81
C CYS A 44 -0.09 -7.33 3.69
N GLU A 45 0.14 -8.60 3.39
CA GLU A 45 1.03 -9.07 2.31
C GLU A 45 0.59 -8.56 0.92
N ALA A 46 -0.68 -8.13 0.78
CA ALA A 46 -1.18 -7.50 -0.45
C ALA A 46 -0.38 -6.26 -0.86
N ILE A 47 0.33 -5.63 0.08
CA ILE A 47 1.20 -4.49 -0.23
C ILE A 47 2.31 -4.88 -1.21
N TYR A 48 2.72 -6.14 -1.27
CA TYR A 48 3.74 -6.67 -2.19
C TYR A 48 3.19 -7.09 -3.56
N GLU A 49 1.87 -7.05 -3.78
CA GLU A 49 1.27 -7.36 -5.09
C GLU A 49 1.38 -6.20 -6.10
N ASN A 50 2.04 -5.12 -5.72
CA ASN A 50 2.26 -3.99 -6.61
C ASN A 50 3.21 -4.37 -7.75
N LYS A 51 2.78 -4.10 -9.00
CA LYS A 51 3.59 -4.34 -10.20
C LYS A 51 4.69 -3.28 -10.42
N THR A 52 4.54 -2.12 -9.80
CA THR A 52 5.51 -1.01 -9.88
C THR A 52 6.48 -1.10 -8.70
N PRO A 53 7.79 -1.14 -8.90
CA PRO A 53 8.74 -1.13 -7.77
C PRO A 53 8.46 0.03 -6.80
N PHE A 54 8.58 -0.19 -5.50
CA PHE A 54 8.32 0.83 -4.47
C PHE A 54 9.15 2.11 -4.67
N SER A 55 10.34 1.98 -5.23
CA SER A 55 11.20 3.14 -5.55
C SER A 55 10.59 4.09 -6.58
N LYS A 56 9.70 3.59 -7.43
CA LYS A 56 9.07 4.32 -8.54
C LYS A 56 7.63 4.77 -8.24
N LEU A 57 7.12 4.50 -7.03
CA LEU A 57 5.80 4.97 -6.63
C LEU A 57 5.80 6.49 -6.46
N ASP A 58 4.70 7.11 -6.89
CA ASP A 58 4.44 8.53 -6.64
C ASP A 58 3.78 8.72 -5.25
N TRP A 59 3.78 9.94 -4.75
CA TRP A 59 3.11 10.35 -3.51
C TRP A 59 1.61 10.64 -3.71
N SER A 60 1.16 10.74 -4.94
CA SER A 60 -0.22 10.97 -5.33
C SER A 60 -0.76 9.78 -6.12
N LEU A 61 -1.96 9.33 -5.75
CA LEU A 61 -2.60 8.15 -6.32
C LEU A 61 -4.05 8.45 -6.69
N THR A 62 -4.45 8.01 -7.87
CA THR A 62 -5.87 7.91 -8.24
C THR A 62 -6.25 6.43 -8.27
N LEU A 63 -7.13 6.01 -7.35
CA LEU A 63 -7.59 4.61 -7.31
C LEU A 63 -8.48 4.28 -8.51
N PRO A 64 -8.45 3.02 -8.98
CA PRO A 64 -9.40 2.53 -9.97
C PRO A 64 -10.84 2.82 -9.53
N GLY A 65 -11.72 3.05 -10.49
CA GLY A 65 -13.11 3.39 -10.19
C GLY A 65 -13.36 4.86 -9.85
N TYR A 66 -12.33 5.71 -9.74
CA TYR A 66 -12.51 7.14 -9.45
C TYR A 66 -13.48 7.84 -10.39
N ASN A 67 -13.53 7.42 -11.67
CA ASN A 67 -14.43 8.01 -12.67
C ASN A 67 -15.83 7.39 -12.70
N ASP A 68 -16.09 6.37 -11.89
CA ASP A 68 -17.40 5.76 -11.78
C ASP A 68 -18.40 6.70 -11.10
N HIS A 69 -19.69 6.35 -11.13
CA HIS A 69 -20.71 7.12 -10.47
C HIS A 69 -20.58 7.05 -8.95
N GLY A 70 -20.52 8.22 -8.31
CA GLY A 70 -20.47 8.30 -6.85
C GLY A 70 -19.80 9.57 -6.33
N PRO A 71 -19.86 9.80 -5.02
CA PRO A 71 -19.20 10.93 -4.39
C PRO A 71 -17.70 10.84 -4.57
N LYS A 72 -17.11 11.78 -5.29
CA LYS A 72 -15.66 11.89 -5.46
C LYS A 72 -15.04 12.28 -4.12
N LEU A 73 -13.95 11.62 -3.75
CA LEU A 73 -13.26 11.83 -2.48
C LEU A 73 -11.77 12.05 -2.72
N HIS A 74 -11.26 13.16 -2.21
CA HIS A 74 -9.84 13.46 -2.16
C HIS A 74 -9.39 13.48 -0.72
N ILE A 75 -8.41 12.66 -0.38
CA ILE A 75 -7.79 12.64 0.95
C ILE A 75 -6.31 12.97 0.78
N SER A 76 -5.83 13.87 1.61
CA SER A 76 -4.41 14.19 1.71
C SER A 76 -3.94 14.14 3.17
N GLY A 77 -2.64 14.14 3.38
CA GLY A 77 -2.08 14.20 4.72
C GLY A 77 -0.57 14.08 4.70
N THR A 78 -0.02 14.06 5.90
CA THR A 78 1.40 13.83 6.14
C THR A 78 1.59 12.61 7.04
N VAL A 79 2.53 11.77 6.67
CA VAL A 79 3.02 10.69 7.52
C VAL A 79 4.16 11.24 8.35
N TYR A 80 4.07 11.10 9.66
CA TYR A 80 5.10 11.51 10.61
C TYR A 80 5.78 10.29 11.21
N LYS A 81 7.06 10.42 11.53
CA LYS A 81 7.80 9.42 12.30
C LYS A 81 7.23 9.28 13.71
N ALA A 82 7.72 8.32 14.48
CA ALA A 82 7.26 8.04 15.84
C ALA A 82 7.41 9.22 16.81
N ASP A 83 8.24 10.19 16.50
CA ASP A 83 8.35 11.44 17.28
C ASP A 83 7.14 12.37 17.12
N GLY A 84 6.23 12.06 16.20
CA GLY A 84 5.02 12.83 15.90
C GLY A 84 5.25 14.19 15.22
N LYS A 85 6.47 14.48 14.79
CA LYS A 85 6.88 15.80 14.26
C LYS A 85 7.67 15.71 12.97
N THR A 86 8.60 14.77 12.87
CA THR A 86 9.47 14.60 11.69
C THR A 86 8.69 13.92 10.57
N PRO A 87 8.62 14.52 9.36
CA PRO A 87 8.00 13.88 8.21
C PRO A 87 8.67 12.56 7.86
N ALA A 88 7.89 11.54 7.55
CA ALA A 88 8.37 10.22 7.16
C ALA A 88 8.37 10.08 5.64
N ALA A 89 9.47 10.47 5.00
CA ALA A 89 9.67 10.30 3.57
C ALA A 89 9.88 8.83 3.21
N GLY A 90 9.40 8.42 2.05
CA GLY A 90 9.65 7.08 1.50
C GLY A 90 8.81 5.96 2.12
N THR A 91 7.85 6.28 2.98
CA THR A 91 6.90 5.32 3.54
C THR A 91 5.93 4.86 2.45
N VAL A 92 5.77 3.55 2.27
CA VAL A 92 4.80 3.00 1.32
C VAL A 92 3.46 2.83 2.03
N LEU A 93 2.40 3.29 1.39
CA LEU A 93 1.02 3.13 1.82
C LEU A 93 0.25 2.35 0.77
N TYR A 94 -0.49 1.35 1.22
CA TYR A 94 -1.41 0.58 0.41
C TYR A 94 -2.83 0.83 0.89
N PHE A 95 -3.71 1.23 -0.02
CA PHE A 95 -5.10 1.53 0.25
C PHE A 95 -6.01 0.56 -0.50
N TYR A 96 -7.11 0.17 0.15
CA TYR A 96 -8.20 -0.55 -0.51
C TYR A 96 -9.52 -0.33 0.22
N HIS A 97 -10.61 -0.42 -0.51
CA HIS A 97 -11.95 -0.25 0.05
C HIS A 97 -13.04 -0.84 -0.85
N THR A 98 -14.25 -0.89 -0.32
CA THR A 98 -15.45 -1.33 -1.05
C THR A 98 -15.92 -0.29 -2.08
N ASP A 99 -16.77 -0.73 -2.98
CA ASP A 99 -17.55 0.18 -3.82
C ASP A 99 -18.64 0.92 -2.99
N ARG A 100 -19.47 1.70 -3.66
CA ARG A 100 -20.60 2.42 -3.03
C ARG A 100 -21.66 1.52 -2.39
N LYS A 101 -21.71 0.25 -2.75
CA LYS A 101 -22.65 -0.73 -2.20
C LYS A 101 -22.05 -1.49 -1.01
N GLY A 102 -20.83 -1.17 -0.60
CA GLY A 102 -20.13 -1.85 0.46
C GLY A 102 -19.57 -3.22 0.05
N ILE A 103 -19.35 -3.44 -1.24
CA ILE A 103 -18.83 -4.70 -1.79
C ILE A 103 -17.42 -4.45 -2.32
N TYR A 104 -16.51 -5.41 -2.10
CA TYR A 104 -15.22 -5.44 -2.78
C TYR A 104 -15.41 -5.96 -4.21
N PRO A 105 -15.30 -5.12 -5.23
CA PRO A 105 -15.55 -5.56 -6.60
C PRO A 105 -14.34 -6.35 -7.10
N GLU A 106 -14.50 -7.65 -7.35
CA GLU A 106 -13.39 -8.53 -7.67
C GLU A 106 -12.72 -8.22 -9.02
N GLY A 107 -13.50 -7.84 -10.04
CA GLY A 107 -12.96 -7.65 -11.38
C GLY A 107 -12.23 -8.89 -11.88
N ASN A 108 -11.02 -8.69 -12.45
CA ASN A 108 -10.11 -9.76 -12.90
C ASN A 108 -8.92 -9.92 -11.94
N GLU A 109 -9.10 -9.57 -10.66
CA GLU A 109 -8.03 -9.62 -9.67
C GLU A 109 -7.64 -11.04 -9.28
N THR A 110 -6.38 -11.23 -8.92
CA THR A 110 -5.80 -12.47 -8.41
C THR A 110 -5.23 -12.25 -7.01
N GLY A 111 -4.79 -13.29 -6.34
CA GLY A 111 -4.19 -13.18 -5.01
C GLY A 111 -5.10 -12.46 -4.02
N TRP A 112 -4.56 -11.53 -3.25
CA TRP A 112 -5.30 -10.71 -2.31
C TRP A 112 -6.30 -9.76 -2.98
N GLY A 113 -6.08 -9.39 -4.24
CA GLY A 113 -7.04 -8.59 -5.00
C GLY A 113 -8.42 -9.21 -5.11
N ARG A 114 -8.57 -10.53 -5.05
CA ARG A 114 -9.87 -11.20 -4.98
C ARG A 114 -10.65 -10.90 -3.70
N ARG A 115 -9.96 -10.58 -2.60
CA ARG A 115 -10.56 -10.22 -1.31
C ARG A 115 -10.64 -8.71 -1.10
N HIS A 116 -9.65 -7.96 -1.56
CA HIS A 116 -9.56 -6.51 -1.40
C HIS A 116 -10.27 -5.74 -2.52
N GLY A 117 -10.70 -6.45 -3.58
CA GLY A 117 -11.28 -5.84 -4.78
C GLY A 117 -10.24 -5.11 -5.64
N TYR A 118 -10.70 -4.57 -6.79
CA TYR A 118 -9.83 -3.81 -7.69
C TYR A 118 -9.68 -2.34 -7.27
N ILE A 119 -10.54 -1.84 -6.35
CA ILE A 119 -10.41 -0.45 -5.84
C ILE A 119 -9.31 -0.44 -4.79
N ARG A 120 -8.08 -0.57 -5.25
CA ARG A 120 -6.87 -0.62 -4.43
C ARG A 120 -5.68 0.02 -5.12
N GLY A 121 -4.68 0.45 -4.36
CA GLY A 121 -3.49 1.03 -4.94
C GLY A 121 -2.42 1.39 -3.93
N TRP A 122 -1.25 1.73 -4.44
CA TRP A 122 -0.03 1.95 -3.70
C TRP A 122 0.54 3.33 -4.01
N LEU A 123 1.05 3.99 -3.00
CA LEU A 123 1.83 5.22 -3.14
C LEU A 123 3.01 5.19 -2.18
N LYS A 124 3.93 6.13 -2.37
CA LYS A 124 5.08 6.34 -1.47
C LYS A 124 5.16 7.81 -1.11
N THR A 125 5.23 8.14 0.18
CA THR A 125 5.31 9.51 0.64
C THR A 125 6.51 10.25 0.04
N ASN A 126 6.31 11.54 -0.28
CA ASN A 126 7.37 12.41 -0.80
C ASN A 126 8.37 12.80 0.31
N GLU A 127 9.36 13.61 -0.02
CA GLU A 127 10.40 14.08 0.91
C GLU A 127 9.85 14.84 2.12
N LYS A 128 8.64 15.39 2.02
CA LYS A 128 7.92 16.08 3.09
C LYS A 128 6.95 15.16 3.84
N GLY A 129 7.02 13.82 3.62
CA GLY A 129 6.12 12.86 4.21
C GLY A 129 4.68 12.94 3.69
N GLN A 130 4.39 13.73 2.67
CA GLN A 130 3.04 13.96 2.18
C GLN A 130 2.55 12.82 1.30
N TYR A 131 1.23 12.60 1.32
CA TYR A 131 0.51 11.70 0.43
C TYR A 131 -0.83 12.31 -0.01
N SER A 132 -1.35 11.83 -1.13
CA SER A 132 -2.67 12.21 -1.64
C SER A 132 -3.32 11.06 -2.38
N ILE A 133 -4.60 10.80 -2.11
CA ILE A 133 -5.41 9.82 -2.84
C ILE A 133 -6.67 10.47 -3.39
N LYS A 134 -7.05 10.05 -4.60
CA LYS A 134 -8.33 10.36 -5.24
C LYS A 134 -9.09 9.06 -5.42
N THR A 135 -10.30 8.99 -4.88
CA THR A 135 -11.15 7.80 -4.95
C THR A 135 -12.63 8.18 -4.85
N LEU A 136 -13.51 7.21 -4.74
CA LEU A 136 -14.90 7.40 -4.36
C LEU A 136 -15.08 7.17 -2.86
N LYS A 137 -16.02 7.87 -2.22
CA LYS A 137 -16.44 7.52 -0.86
C LYS A 137 -17.07 6.12 -0.89
N PRO A 138 -16.53 5.13 -0.14
CA PRO A 138 -17.08 3.79 -0.08
C PRO A 138 -18.45 3.74 0.59
N GLY A 139 -19.18 2.65 0.37
CA GLY A 139 -20.34 2.28 1.17
C GLY A 139 -19.97 1.41 2.36
N ALA A 140 -20.84 1.39 3.37
CA ALA A 140 -20.75 0.47 4.49
C ALA A 140 -21.07 -0.98 4.05
N TYR A 141 -20.53 -1.97 4.75
CA TYR A 141 -20.86 -3.38 4.48
C TYR A 141 -22.36 -3.66 4.64
N PRO A 142 -23.02 -4.30 3.67
CA PRO A 142 -24.47 -4.54 3.73
C PRO A 142 -24.94 -5.39 4.91
N SER A 143 -24.07 -6.24 5.45
CA SER A 143 -24.45 -7.27 6.42
C SER A 143 -23.73 -7.21 7.76
N ARG A 144 -22.79 -6.28 7.96
CA ARG A 144 -21.91 -6.29 9.15
C ARG A 144 -22.14 -5.15 10.12
N GLY A 145 -22.97 -4.16 9.80
CA GLY A 145 -23.21 -3.00 10.67
C GLY A 145 -21.96 -2.14 10.92
N ALA A 146 -20.90 -2.32 10.14
CA ALA A 146 -19.69 -1.52 10.25
C ALA A 146 -19.80 -0.27 9.38
N ALA A 147 -19.33 0.86 9.91
CA ALA A 147 -19.27 2.13 9.17
C ALA A 147 -18.42 1.98 7.88
N ALA A 148 -18.73 2.80 6.87
CA ALA A 148 -17.91 2.86 5.67
C ALA A 148 -16.47 3.26 6.01
N HIS A 149 -15.49 2.61 5.37
CA HIS A 149 -14.09 2.83 5.69
C HIS A 149 -13.16 2.54 4.52
N ILE A 150 -11.95 3.10 4.60
CA ILE A 150 -10.83 2.79 3.71
C ILE A 150 -9.73 2.18 4.56
N HIS A 151 -9.28 1.01 4.19
CA HIS A 151 -8.14 0.34 4.84
C HIS A 151 -6.83 0.96 4.40
N CYS A 152 -5.86 1.01 5.34
CA CYS A 152 -4.51 1.46 5.06
C CYS A 152 -3.48 0.52 5.69
N ILE A 153 -2.56 0.03 4.88
CA ILE A 153 -1.42 -0.76 5.30
C ILE A 153 -0.15 0.04 5.03
N VAL A 154 0.76 -0.01 5.97
CA VAL A 154 2.03 0.74 5.94
C VAL A 154 3.19 -0.21 5.78
N LYS A 155 4.18 0.17 4.97
CA LYS A 155 5.49 -0.48 4.90
C LYS A 155 6.59 0.56 5.03
N GLU A 156 7.39 0.39 6.05
CA GLU A 156 8.62 1.14 6.28
C GLU A 156 9.84 0.30 5.87
N ALA A 157 10.97 0.97 5.69
CA ALA A 157 12.24 0.30 5.52
C ALA A 157 12.58 -0.60 6.67
N ASN A 158 13.04 -1.65 6.84
CA ASN A 158 13.47 -2.46 8.00
C ASN A 158 12.36 -2.96 8.96
N LEU A 159 11.10 -2.65 8.69
CA LEU A 159 9.96 -3.21 9.42
C LEU A 159 9.10 -4.05 8.47
N ASN A 160 8.41 -5.08 9.00
CA ASN A 160 7.36 -5.72 8.23
C ASN A 160 6.23 -4.72 7.95
N GLU A 161 5.35 -5.08 7.02
CA GLU A 161 4.10 -4.35 6.80
C GLU A 161 3.19 -4.48 8.02
N TYR A 162 2.40 -3.43 8.27
CA TYR A 162 1.45 -3.42 9.37
C TYR A 162 0.25 -2.52 9.07
N TYR A 163 -0.83 -2.82 9.75
CA TYR A 163 -2.08 -2.08 9.64
C TYR A 163 -2.04 -0.82 10.51
N VAL A 164 -2.54 0.29 9.96
CA VAL A 164 -2.94 1.47 10.72
C VAL A 164 -4.46 1.56 10.73
N GLY A 165 -5.04 2.27 11.69
CA GLY A 165 -6.48 2.37 11.81
C GLY A 165 -7.16 2.81 10.51
N ASP A 166 -8.37 2.35 10.28
CA ASP A 166 -9.16 2.70 9.10
C ASP A 166 -9.39 4.21 8.96
N PHE A 167 -9.61 4.65 7.74
CA PHE A 167 -10.14 5.97 7.42
C PHE A 167 -11.66 5.88 7.52
N LEU A 168 -12.23 6.43 8.57
CA LEU A 168 -13.64 6.45 8.88
C LEU A 168 -14.24 7.81 8.52
N PHE A 169 -15.56 7.89 8.39
CA PHE A 169 -16.24 9.13 7.99
C PHE A 169 -17.13 9.64 9.13
N GLU A 170 -16.89 10.88 9.59
CA GLU A 170 -17.63 11.47 10.73
C GLU A 170 -19.15 11.50 10.51
N ASP A 171 -19.57 11.64 9.26
CA ASP A 171 -20.97 11.71 8.83
C ASP A 171 -21.62 10.32 8.61
N ASP A 172 -20.88 9.22 8.80
CA ASP A 172 -21.45 7.89 8.65
C ASP A 172 -22.40 7.55 9.82
N PRO A 173 -23.66 7.20 9.55
CA PRO A 173 -24.64 6.90 10.61
C PRO A 173 -24.30 5.64 11.42
N LEU A 174 -23.44 4.76 10.91
CA LEU A 174 -22.98 3.56 11.60
C LEU A 174 -21.72 3.80 12.45
N LEU A 175 -21.09 4.99 12.35
CA LEU A 175 -19.92 5.31 13.15
C LEU A 175 -20.33 5.58 14.61
N SER A 176 -19.83 4.75 15.52
CA SER A 176 -20.15 4.85 16.93
C SER A 176 -19.52 6.10 17.59
N ALA A 177 -20.08 6.53 18.72
CA ALA A 177 -19.48 7.60 19.54
C ALA A 177 -18.10 7.19 20.08
N GLU A 178 -17.91 5.90 20.34
CA GLU A 178 -16.61 5.36 20.78
C GLU A 178 -15.57 5.49 19.67
N ASP A 179 -15.88 5.11 18.42
CA ASP A 179 -14.96 5.26 17.29
C ASP A 179 -14.55 6.71 17.09
N LYS A 180 -15.50 7.66 17.23
CA LYS A 180 -15.25 9.09 17.07
C LYS A 180 -14.23 9.63 18.07
N THR A 181 -14.19 9.08 19.28
CA THR A 181 -13.36 9.54 20.39
C THR A 181 -12.17 8.64 20.69
N ASN A 182 -12.06 7.48 20.04
CA ASN A 182 -10.98 6.54 20.29
C ASN A 182 -9.63 7.12 19.90
N THR A 183 -8.78 7.35 20.88
CA THR A 183 -7.41 7.84 20.68
C THR A 183 -6.38 6.71 20.61
N ASN A 184 -6.78 5.46 20.94
CA ASN A 184 -5.89 4.30 20.97
C ASN A 184 -5.96 3.52 19.64
N VAL A 185 -5.77 4.24 18.53
CA VAL A 185 -5.82 3.69 17.18
C VAL A 185 -4.42 3.68 16.59
N PRO A 186 -3.95 2.55 16.03
CA PRO A 186 -2.66 2.50 15.34
C PRO A 186 -2.55 3.58 14.27
N GLY A 187 -1.47 4.35 14.31
CA GLY A 187 -1.27 5.48 13.38
C GLY A 187 -2.07 6.75 13.70
N GLY A 188 -2.89 6.74 14.77
CA GLY A 188 -3.75 7.85 15.20
C GLY A 188 -5.21 7.70 14.75
N ASN A 189 -6.09 8.54 15.32
CA ASN A 189 -7.51 8.51 14.97
C ASN A 189 -7.73 8.73 13.47
N GLY A 190 -8.54 7.87 12.87
CA GLY A 190 -8.82 7.83 11.43
C GLY A 190 -10.11 8.49 10.99
N VAL A 191 -10.83 9.15 11.90
CA VAL A 191 -12.11 9.79 11.60
C VAL A 191 -11.91 11.04 10.76
N LEU A 192 -12.47 11.04 9.56
CA LEU A 192 -12.39 12.11 8.57
C LEU A 192 -13.58 13.04 8.67
N LYS A 193 -13.29 14.31 8.80
CA LYS A 193 -14.28 15.38 8.61
C LYS A 193 -14.30 15.79 7.14
N LEU A 194 -15.42 15.55 6.47
CA LEU A 194 -15.57 15.86 5.05
C LEU A 194 -15.94 17.33 4.82
N GLN A 195 -15.32 17.92 3.81
CA GLN A 195 -15.65 19.25 3.30
C GLN A 195 -15.97 19.13 1.81
N GLU A 196 -17.16 19.51 1.41
CA GLU A 196 -17.55 19.51 -0.01
C GLU A 196 -17.14 20.82 -0.68
N ARG A 197 -16.49 20.68 -1.87
CA ARG A 197 -16.14 21.81 -2.74
C ARG A 197 -16.38 21.39 -4.19
N ASN A 198 -17.25 22.09 -4.89
CA ASN A 198 -17.56 21.84 -6.31
C ASN A 198 -17.94 20.37 -6.62
N GLY A 199 -18.71 19.73 -5.75
CA GLY A 199 -19.17 18.35 -5.92
C GLY A 199 -18.11 17.28 -5.59
N VAL A 200 -16.99 17.67 -4.99
CA VAL A 200 -15.93 16.79 -4.53
C VAL A 200 -15.78 16.90 -3.01
N LEU A 201 -15.72 15.78 -2.34
CA LEU A 201 -15.44 15.68 -0.91
C LEU A 201 -13.94 15.74 -0.67
N TYR A 202 -13.50 16.52 0.29
CA TYR A 202 -12.12 16.67 0.72
C TYR A 202 -11.98 16.31 2.19
N ALA A 203 -10.91 15.63 2.53
CA ALA A 203 -10.53 15.34 3.91
C ALA A 203 -9.01 15.37 4.08
N GLU A 204 -8.58 15.54 5.32
CA GLU A 204 -7.18 15.43 5.71
C GLU A 204 -7.02 14.40 6.82
N ARG A 205 -5.98 13.57 6.74
CA ARG A 205 -5.54 12.69 7.81
C ARG A 205 -4.03 12.63 7.88
N ASN A 206 -3.49 12.94 9.04
CA ASN A 206 -2.09 12.67 9.33
C ASN A 206 -1.94 11.28 9.96
N ILE A 207 -0.88 10.57 9.58
CA ILE A 207 -0.55 9.24 10.09
C ILE A 207 0.73 9.36 10.92
N TYR A 208 0.74 8.78 12.10
CA TYR A 208 1.87 8.80 13.03
C TYR A 208 2.45 7.39 13.16
N LEU A 209 3.58 7.13 12.54
CA LEU A 209 4.25 5.82 12.57
C LEU A 209 4.55 5.41 14.01
N GLY A 210 4.33 4.16 14.32
CA GLY A 210 4.55 3.62 15.66
C GLY A 210 3.53 3.99 16.73
N LYS A 211 2.69 5.01 16.51
CA LYS A 211 1.68 5.39 17.49
C LYS A 211 0.67 4.25 17.67
N HIS A 212 0.59 3.69 18.89
CA HIS A 212 -0.23 2.53 19.25
C HIS A 212 -0.01 1.29 18.36
N VAL A 213 1.12 1.21 17.69
CA VAL A 213 1.54 0.03 16.94
C VAL A 213 2.29 -0.90 17.89
N ARG A 214 1.79 -2.11 18.02
CA ARG A 214 2.39 -3.12 18.90
C ARG A 214 3.83 -3.43 18.49
N ASP A 215 4.72 -3.57 19.47
CA ASP A 215 6.14 -3.95 19.32
C ASP A 215 6.95 -2.98 18.41
N TYR A 216 6.44 -1.78 18.18
CA TYR A 216 7.15 -0.77 17.38
C TYR A 216 8.43 -0.31 18.09
N PRO A 217 9.57 -0.19 17.36
CA PRO A 217 10.84 0.19 17.98
C PRO A 217 10.77 1.59 18.60
N VAL A 218 11.03 1.66 19.89
CA VAL A 218 11.16 2.95 20.59
C VAL A 218 12.52 3.53 20.24
N SER A 219 12.56 4.71 19.61
CA SER A 219 13.81 5.44 19.45
C SER A 219 14.44 5.66 20.83
N LYS A 220 15.61 5.10 21.08
CA LYS A 220 16.42 5.54 22.23
C LYS A 220 16.83 6.97 21.92
N THR A 221 16.13 7.94 22.54
CA THR A 221 16.54 9.34 22.58
C THR A 221 17.84 9.50 23.36
#